data_0ee11918e7801f3cd22ad9a51a85d75b
#
_entry.id   0ee11918e7801f3cd22ad9a51a85d75b
#
_cell.length_a   1.000
_cell.length_b   1.000
_cell.length_c   1.000
_cell.angle_alpha   90.00
_cell.angle_beta   90.00
_cell.angle_gamma   90.00
#
_symmetry.space_group_name_H-M   'P 1'
#
loop_
_entity.id
_entity.type
_entity.pdbx_description
1 polymer ?
#
loop_
_entity_poly.entity_id
_entity_poly.type
_entity_poly.pdbx_seq_one_letter_code
_entity_poly.pdbx_strand_id
1 'polypeptide(L)'
;MHLFHYHLVTSRVREVEARYVGKLGFELVARHGRIGEDLTSYESGMSWTELDTLGFQLRLSELELGAVNVVVQPGQWPLPRVDHLGLALDDDEFEAALARADEADLRVQEHGGRRTFVSTNAGYRLELHPPRDWIDDLLDQGDRLRLSELHLKADDPESKAEALAHVLDCERLGSDVEIGETLVRFVPGGPQGRPQLHAELFV
;
A
#
# COMPACT_ATOMS: atom_id res chain seq x y z
N MET A 1 -13.75 2.70 8.26
CA MET A 1 -12.37 2.48 7.74
C MET A 1 -12.35 2.32 6.23
N HIS A 2 -11.21 2.69 5.56
CA HIS A 2 -11.01 2.55 4.11
C HIS A 2 -9.60 2.09 3.78
N LEU A 3 -9.45 1.13 2.86
CA LEU A 3 -8.16 0.79 2.26
C LEU A 3 -7.92 1.74 1.07
N PHE A 4 -7.07 2.75 1.27
CA PHE A 4 -6.80 3.78 0.26
C PHE A 4 -5.39 3.68 -0.35
N HIS A 5 -4.50 2.95 0.29
CA HIS A 5 -3.09 2.89 -0.09
C HIS A 5 -2.53 1.48 -0.04
N TYR A 6 -1.68 1.13 -0.99
CA TYR A 6 -0.82 -0.04 -0.90
C TYR A 6 0.57 0.23 -1.48
N HIS A 7 1.58 -0.29 -0.79
CA HIS A 7 2.98 -0.07 -1.11
C HIS A 7 3.61 -1.33 -1.70
N LEU A 8 4.15 -1.21 -2.90
CA LEU A 8 4.75 -2.28 -3.67
C LEU A 8 6.27 -2.19 -3.67
N VAL A 9 6.93 -3.35 -3.57
CA VAL A 9 8.38 -3.48 -3.66
C VAL A 9 8.74 -4.38 -4.83
N THR A 10 9.56 -3.89 -5.78
CA THR A 10 9.96 -4.65 -6.97
C THR A 10 11.30 -4.19 -7.53
N SER A 11 12.02 -5.08 -8.24
CA SER A 11 13.18 -4.69 -9.04
C SER A 11 12.82 -4.04 -10.38
N ARG A 12 11.52 -4.02 -10.74
CA ARG A 12 11.00 -3.52 -12.01
C ARG A 12 10.11 -2.29 -11.84
N VAL A 13 10.57 -1.31 -11.05
CA VAL A 13 9.75 -0.13 -10.73
C VAL A 13 9.25 0.57 -11.98
N ARG A 14 10.12 0.81 -12.98
CA ARG A 14 9.75 1.52 -14.22
C ARG A 14 8.67 0.80 -15.02
N GLU A 15 8.73 -0.53 -15.06
CA GLU A 15 7.73 -1.35 -15.77
C GLU A 15 6.37 -1.32 -15.04
N VAL A 16 6.41 -1.38 -13.69
CA VAL A 16 5.20 -1.28 -12.86
C VAL A 16 4.59 0.11 -12.98
N GLU A 17 5.38 1.18 -12.83
CA GLU A 17 4.94 2.56 -13.04
C GLU A 17 4.29 2.73 -14.41
N ALA A 18 4.95 2.27 -15.49
CA ALA A 18 4.42 2.36 -16.84
C ALA A 18 3.09 1.58 -17.01
N ARG A 19 2.91 0.45 -16.30
CA ARG A 19 1.63 -0.28 -16.29
C ARG A 19 0.54 0.54 -15.62
N TYR A 20 0.81 1.12 -14.44
CA TYR A 20 -0.16 1.92 -13.71
C TYR A 20 -0.58 3.15 -14.53
N VAL A 21 0.38 3.92 -15.01
CA VAL A 21 0.11 5.12 -15.80
C VAL A 21 -0.53 4.79 -17.15
N GLY A 22 0.09 3.87 -17.93
CA GLY A 22 -0.29 3.64 -19.32
C GLY A 22 -1.48 2.70 -19.53
N LYS A 23 -1.78 1.81 -18.56
CA LYS A 23 -2.85 0.81 -18.71
C LYS A 23 -4.00 0.98 -17.72
N LEU A 24 -3.70 1.44 -16.51
CA LEU A 24 -4.69 1.58 -15.45
C LEU A 24 -5.17 3.03 -15.28
N GLY A 25 -4.50 4.00 -15.93
CA GLY A 25 -4.91 5.39 -15.93
C GLY A 25 -4.51 6.18 -14.67
N PHE A 26 -3.57 5.66 -13.87
CA PHE A 26 -3.03 6.40 -12.72
C PHE A 26 -2.23 7.62 -13.18
N GLU A 27 -2.27 8.66 -12.38
CA GLU A 27 -1.39 9.81 -12.50
C GLU A 27 -0.11 9.55 -11.69
N LEU A 28 1.05 9.89 -12.27
CA LEU A 28 2.30 9.94 -11.54
C LEU A 28 2.33 11.24 -10.74
N VAL A 29 2.25 11.15 -9.42
CA VAL A 29 2.32 12.31 -8.53
C VAL A 29 3.76 12.80 -8.43
N ALA A 30 4.65 11.91 -7.98
CA ALA A 30 6.06 12.26 -7.84
C ALA A 30 6.98 11.03 -7.84
N ARG A 31 8.24 11.28 -8.15
CA ARG A 31 9.35 10.35 -7.87
C ARG A 31 10.26 10.96 -6.82
N HIS A 32 10.41 10.25 -5.72
CA HIS A 32 11.25 10.65 -4.60
C HIS A 32 12.55 9.85 -4.60
N GLY A 33 13.67 10.51 -4.40
CA GLY A 33 14.97 9.84 -4.44
C GLY A 33 16.11 10.75 -4.00
N ARG A 34 17.29 10.51 -4.59
CA ARG A 34 18.51 11.29 -4.30
C ARG A 34 19.28 11.57 -5.58
N ILE A 35 19.98 12.71 -5.57
CA ILE A 35 21.07 13.02 -6.48
C ILE A 35 22.29 13.26 -5.58
N GLY A 36 23.27 12.37 -5.61
CA GLY A 36 24.34 12.36 -4.62
C GLY A 36 23.80 12.15 -3.21
N GLU A 37 24.04 13.10 -2.31
CA GLU A 37 23.55 13.07 -0.92
C GLU A 37 22.21 13.80 -0.72
N ASP A 38 21.78 14.59 -1.71
CA ASP A 38 20.61 15.45 -1.59
C ASP A 38 19.32 14.66 -1.85
N LEU A 39 18.36 14.76 -0.91
CA LEU A 39 16.99 14.26 -1.09
C LEU A 39 16.27 15.17 -2.08
N THR A 40 15.66 14.57 -3.08
CA THR A 40 15.01 15.27 -4.18
C THR A 40 13.68 14.61 -4.54
N SER A 41 12.71 15.43 -4.89
CA SER A 41 11.41 14.98 -5.39
C SER A 41 11.15 15.65 -6.73
N TYR A 42 10.74 14.86 -7.70
CA TYR A 42 10.31 15.32 -9.02
C TYR A 42 8.84 14.98 -9.22
N GLU A 43 8.03 16.00 -9.36
CA GLU A 43 6.64 15.85 -9.78
C GLU A 43 6.55 15.31 -11.21
N SER A 44 5.35 14.97 -11.66
CA SER A 44 5.10 14.46 -13.01
C SER A 44 5.67 15.41 -14.09
N GLY A 45 6.29 14.84 -15.12
CA GLY A 45 6.82 15.60 -16.27
C GLY A 45 8.28 15.30 -16.62
N MET A 46 9.10 14.88 -15.68
CA MET A 46 10.48 14.48 -15.95
C MET A 46 10.54 12.99 -16.33
N SER A 47 11.11 12.71 -17.50
CA SER A 47 11.27 11.33 -17.99
C SER A 47 12.36 10.57 -17.24
N TRP A 48 12.32 9.23 -17.28
CA TRP A 48 13.39 8.40 -16.73
C TRP A 48 14.74 8.67 -17.37
N THR A 49 14.79 9.01 -18.67
CA THR A 49 16.03 9.34 -19.37
C THR A 49 16.67 10.61 -18.81
N GLU A 50 15.88 11.62 -18.50
CA GLU A 50 16.36 12.85 -17.89
C GLU A 50 16.86 12.59 -16.47
N LEU A 51 16.11 11.82 -15.68
CA LEU A 51 16.51 11.43 -14.32
C LEU A 51 17.81 10.61 -14.31
N ASP A 52 17.98 9.69 -15.26
CA ASP A 52 19.23 8.91 -15.42
C ASP A 52 20.42 9.82 -15.73
N THR A 53 20.22 10.87 -16.56
CA THR A 53 21.26 11.84 -16.87
C THR A 53 21.70 12.65 -15.66
N LEU A 54 20.80 12.88 -14.71
CA LEU A 54 21.08 13.55 -13.45
C LEU A 54 21.73 12.63 -12.40
N GLY A 55 21.83 11.34 -12.66
CA GLY A 55 22.30 10.34 -11.68
C GLY A 55 21.30 10.11 -10.54
N PHE A 56 20.00 10.30 -10.81
CA PHE A 56 18.94 10.14 -9.83
C PHE A 56 18.79 8.69 -9.36
N GLN A 57 18.85 8.51 -8.06
CA GLN A 57 18.62 7.22 -7.40
C GLN A 57 17.23 7.19 -6.79
N LEU A 58 16.32 6.46 -7.40
CA LEU A 58 14.94 6.37 -6.96
C LEU A 58 14.84 5.71 -5.58
N ARG A 59 14.06 6.32 -4.70
CA ARG A 59 13.58 5.74 -3.44
C ARG A 59 12.19 5.16 -3.60
N LEU A 60 11.26 5.92 -4.22
CA LEU A 60 9.90 5.48 -4.52
C LEU A 60 9.26 6.35 -5.61
N SER A 61 8.31 5.76 -6.34
CA SER A 61 7.34 6.47 -7.19
C SER A 61 5.98 6.46 -6.52
N GLU A 62 5.29 7.59 -6.54
CA GLU A 62 3.94 7.78 -6.00
C GLU A 62 2.95 7.99 -7.13
N LEU A 63 1.86 7.25 -7.09
CA LEU A 63 0.85 7.16 -8.14
C LEU A 63 -0.54 7.28 -7.53
N GLU A 64 -1.45 7.99 -8.18
CA GLU A 64 -2.82 8.16 -7.70
C GLU A 64 -3.85 7.92 -8.82
N LEU A 65 -4.98 7.36 -8.43
CA LEU A 65 -6.17 7.24 -9.27
C LEU A 65 -7.42 7.32 -8.38
N GLY A 66 -8.20 8.38 -8.54
CA GLY A 66 -9.38 8.59 -7.69
C GLY A 66 -8.99 8.68 -6.21
N ALA A 67 -9.56 7.82 -5.40
CA ALA A 67 -9.29 7.70 -3.97
C ALA A 67 -8.22 6.64 -3.64
N VAL A 68 -7.40 6.24 -4.61
CA VAL A 68 -6.37 5.20 -4.44
C VAL A 68 -4.98 5.79 -4.64
N ASN A 69 -4.13 5.62 -3.63
CA ASN A 69 -2.71 5.95 -3.70
C ASN A 69 -1.86 4.66 -3.76
N VAL A 70 -0.94 4.58 -4.70
CA VAL A 70 -0.03 3.44 -4.87
C VAL A 70 1.41 3.92 -4.85
N VAL A 71 2.21 3.33 -3.99
CA VAL A 71 3.64 3.59 -3.96
C VAL A 71 4.41 2.38 -4.47
N VAL A 72 5.40 2.63 -5.33
CA VAL A 72 6.28 1.59 -5.87
C VAL A 72 7.73 1.93 -5.53
N GLN A 73 8.40 1.05 -4.78
CA GLN A 73 9.81 1.26 -4.42
C GLN A 73 10.73 0.17 -4.98
N PRO A 74 12.02 0.48 -5.20
CA PRO A 74 13.04 -0.49 -5.57
C PRO A 74 13.21 -1.59 -4.53
N GLY A 75 13.32 -2.84 -5.01
CA GLY A 75 13.60 -4.02 -4.20
C GLY A 75 14.18 -5.14 -5.05
N GLN A 76 14.29 -6.32 -4.48
CA GLN A 76 14.96 -7.46 -5.13
C GLN A 76 14.03 -8.37 -5.93
N TRP A 77 12.71 -8.21 -5.83
CA TRP A 77 11.75 -9.14 -6.44
C TRP A 77 11.30 -8.66 -7.82
N PRO A 78 11.31 -9.52 -8.83
CA PRO A 78 10.87 -9.14 -10.19
C PRO A 78 9.34 -8.97 -10.29
N LEU A 79 8.57 -9.65 -9.44
CA LEU A 79 7.14 -9.46 -9.32
C LEU A 79 6.84 -8.62 -8.07
N PRO A 80 5.94 -7.62 -8.17
CA PRO A 80 5.66 -6.73 -7.07
C PRO A 80 5.15 -7.47 -5.83
N ARG A 81 5.74 -7.19 -4.67
CA ARG A 81 5.28 -7.67 -3.36
C ARG A 81 4.77 -6.52 -2.53
N VAL A 82 3.74 -6.79 -1.75
CA VAL A 82 3.17 -5.80 -0.84
C VAL A 82 4.06 -5.66 0.39
N ASP A 83 4.51 -4.44 0.65
CA ASP A 83 5.20 -4.08 1.89
C ASP A 83 4.19 -3.77 3.00
N HIS A 84 3.20 -2.94 2.67
CA HIS A 84 2.12 -2.58 3.59
C HIS A 84 0.85 -2.18 2.84
N LEU A 85 -0.24 -2.22 3.60
CA LEU A 85 -1.55 -1.69 3.25
C LEU A 85 -1.83 -0.46 4.11
N GLY A 86 -2.23 0.64 3.51
CA GLY A 86 -2.56 1.89 4.19
C GLY A 86 -4.06 2.04 4.38
N LEU A 87 -4.46 2.28 5.62
CA LEU A 87 -5.85 2.31 6.06
C LEU A 87 -6.17 3.66 6.69
N ALA A 88 -7.22 4.30 6.21
CA ALA A 88 -7.84 5.43 6.88
C ALA A 88 -8.89 4.90 7.87
N LEU A 89 -8.76 5.29 9.11
CA LEU A 89 -9.56 4.86 10.25
C LEU A 89 -10.13 6.09 10.94
N ASP A 90 -11.30 5.98 11.54
CA ASP A 90 -11.69 6.98 12.53
C ASP A 90 -10.90 6.81 13.84
N ASP A 91 -11.07 7.73 14.79
CA ASP A 91 -10.29 7.73 16.03
C ASP A 91 -10.56 6.47 16.86
N ASP A 92 -11.81 6.01 16.94
CA ASP A 92 -12.19 4.82 17.71
C ASP A 92 -11.65 3.54 17.04
N GLU A 93 -11.75 3.43 15.72
CA GLU A 93 -11.17 2.33 14.93
C GLU A 93 -9.65 2.27 15.08
N PHE A 94 -8.98 3.44 15.05
CA PHE A 94 -7.53 3.54 15.18
C PHE A 94 -7.05 3.05 16.55
N GLU A 95 -7.63 3.57 17.64
CA GLU A 95 -7.28 3.15 19.01
C GLU A 95 -7.59 1.66 19.24
N ALA A 96 -8.73 1.17 18.74
CA ALA A 96 -9.09 -0.23 18.85
C ALA A 96 -8.12 -1.16 18.07
N ALA A 97 -7.65 -0.74 16.88
CA ALA A 97 -6.66 -1.49 16.12
C ALA A 97 -5.31 -1.56 16.83
N LEU A 98 -4.88 -0.47 17.48
CA LEU A 98 -3.65 -0.45 18.29
C LEU A 98 -3.77 -1.35 19.52
N ALA A 99 -4.91 -1.34 20.21
CA ALA A 99 -5.16 -2.21 21.35
C ALA A 99 -5.09 -3.70 20.96
N ARG A 100 -5.71 -4.10 19.84
CA ARG A 100 -5.61 -5.48 19.32
C ARG A 100 -4.20 -5.86 18.90
N ALA A 101 -3.45 -4.91 18.34
CA ALA A 101 -2.05 -5.15 18.01
C ALA A 101 -1.19 -5.40 19.25
N ASP A 102 -1.42 -4.67 20.34
CA ASP A 102 -0.74 -4.86 21.63
C ASP A 102 -1.14 -6.20 22.29
N GLU A 103 -2.43 -6.53 22.31
CA GLU A 103 -2.93 -7.83 22.81
C GLU A 103 -2.32 -9.03 22.06
N ALA A 104 -2.03 -8.88 20.77
CA ALA A 104 -1.41 -9.89 19.93
C ALA A 104 0.14 -9.85 19.94
N ASP A 105 0.75 -9.02 20.78
CA ASP A 105 2.22 -8.79 20.86
C ASP A 105 2.83 -8.44 19.49
N LEU A 106 2.12 -7.65 18.70
CA LEU A 106 2.60 -7.18 17.41
C LEU A 106 3.46 -5.93 17.59
N ARG A 107 4.49 -5.84 16.77
CA ARG A 107 5.36 -4.66 16.79
C ARG A 107 4.65 -3.45 16.19
N VAL A 108 4.41 -2.43 17.00
CA VAL A 108 3.90 -1.12 16.61
C VAL A 108 5.07 -0.13 16.49
N GLN A 109 5.10 0.66 15.41
CA GLN A 109 6.12 1.67 15.14
C GLN A 109 5.47 2.99 14.75
N GLU A 110 5.61 3.99 15.58
CA GLU A 110 5.22 5.36 15.26
C GLU A 110 6.34 6.13 14.56
N HIS A 111 6.00 6.84 13.51
CA HIS A 111 6.93 7.69 12.78
C HIS A 111 6.51 9.17 12.88
N GLY A 112 7.00 9.83 13.93
CA GLY A 112 6.88 11.28 14.09
C GLY A 112 5.44 11.81 14.19
N GLY A 113 4.52 11.04 14.78
CA GLY A 113 3.10 11.40 14.90
C GLY A 113 2.33 11.43 13.57
N ARG A 114 2.97 10.97 12.47
CA ARG A 114 2.37 11.04 11.13
C ARG A 114 1.89 9.69 10.61
N ARG A 115 2.52 8.60 11.04
CA ARG A 115 2.28 7.25 10.50
C ARG A 115 2.48 6.24 11.62
N THR A 116 1.59 5.29 11.73
CA THR A 116 1.70 4.19 12.66
C THR A 116 1.69 2.88 11.89
N PHE A 117 2.77 2.11 11.99
CA PHE A 117 2.88 0.81 11.35
C PHE A 117 2.69 -0.30 12.36
N VAL A 118 1.81 -1.23 12.05
CA VAL A 118 1.66 -2.51 12.74
C VAL A 118 2.32 -3.59 11.88
N SER A 119 3.36 -4.25 12.40
CA SER A 119 4.01 -5.37 11.72
C SER A 119 3.21 -6.64 11.98
N THR A 120 2.51 -7.13 10.98
CA THR A 120 1.80 -8.40 11.09
C THR A 120 2.81 -9.56 11.08
N ASN A 121 2.51 -10.65 11.78
CA ASN A 121 3.32 -11.88 11.69
C ASN A 121 3.14 -12.59 10.33
N ALA A 122 2.31 -12.04 9.48
CA ALA A 122 1.99 -12.56 8.14
C ALA A 122 2.91 -12.04 7.02
N GLY A 123 3.99 -11.30 7.36
CA GLY A 123 5.04 -10.86 6.42
C GLY A 123 4.77 -9.55 5.70
N TYR A 124 3.70 -8.83 6.01
CA TYR A 124 3.41 -7.46 5.57
C TYR A 124 3.04 -6.58 6.76
N ARG A 125 2.94 -5.29 6.54
CA ARG A 125 2.58 -4.32 7.58
C ARG A 125 1.24 -3.67 7.25
N LEU A 126 0.62 -3.09 8.27
CA LEU A 126 -0.49 -2.16 8.13
C LEU A 126 0.03 -0.77 8.46
N GLU A 127 -0.26 0.21 7.62
CA GLU A 127 -0.03 1.62 7.89
C GLU A 127 -1.37 2.23 8.29
N LEU A 128 -1.52 2.52 9.58
CA LEU A 128 -2.76 3.02 10.16
C LEU A 128 -2.73 4.55 10.20
N HIS A 129 -3.77 5.17 9.70
CA HIS A 129 -3.94 6.61 9.68
C HIS A 129 -5.23 7.00 10.40
N PRO A 130 -5.15 7.73 11.52
CA PRO A 130 -6.32 8.43 12.06
C PRO A 130 -6.73 9.56 11.11
N PRO A 131 -7.88 10.23 11.32
CA PRO A 131 -8.37 11.30 10.46
C PRO A 131 -7.30 12.36 10.18
N ARG A 132 -7.14 12.74 8.89
CA ARG A 132 -6.16 13.74 8.43
C ARG A 132 -6.65 14.43 7.18
N ASP A 133 -6.49 15.75 7.14
CA ASP A 133 -6.97 16.61 6.07
C ASP A 133 -6.66 16.06 4.66
N TRP A 134 -5.42 15.64 4.39
CA TRP A 134 -5.05 15.16 3.05
C TRP A 134 -5.63 13.79 2.68
N ILE A 135 -5.91 12.92 3.65
CA ILE A 135 -6.58 11.63 3.42
C ILE A 135 -8.06 11.87 3.25
N ASP A 136 -8.63 12.73 4.08
CA ASP A 136 -10.04 13.11 4.00
C ASP A 136 -10.30 13.79 2.66
N ASP A 137 -9.42 14.70 2.21
CA ASP A 137 -9.46 15.32 0.87
C ASP A 137 -9.36 14.27 -0.26
N LEU A 138 -8.53 13.23 -0.09
CA LEU A 138 -8.40 12.13 -1.07
C LEU A 138 -9.67 11.28 -1.13
N LEU A 139 -10.26 10.95 0.02
CA LEU A 139 -11.44 10.09 0.13
C LEU A 139 -12.76 10.81 -0.15
N ASP A 140 -12.87 12.11 0.17
CA ASP A 140 -14.10 12.91 0.11
C ASP A 140 -14.45 13.39 -1.31
N GLN A 141 -13.70 12.96 -2.31
CA GLN A 141 -13.90 13.37 -3.70
C GLN A 141 -15.02 12.56 -4.41
N GLY A 142 -16.10 12.30 -3.69
CA GLY A 142 -17.44 11.87 -4.18
C GLY A 142 -17.44 10.70 -5.15
N ASP A 143 -17.58 10.98 -6.44
CA ASP A 143 -17.71 9.98 -7.52
C ASP A 143 -16.36 9.42 -8.01
N ARG A 144 -15.30 9.48 -7.21
CA ARG A 144 -13.99 8.98 -7.64
C ARG A 144 -13.87 7.48 -7.54
N LEU A 145 -13.10 6.96 -8.47
CA LEU A 145 -12.72 5.57 -8.61
C LEU A 145 -12.04 5.07 -7.32
N ARG A 146 -12.48 3.92 -6.82
CA ARG A 146 -12.01 3.29 -5.58
C ARG A 146 -11.49 1.88 -5.86
N LEU A 147 -10.64 1.38 -4.99
CA LEU A 147 -10.21 -0.01 -5.03
C LEU A 147 -11.36 -0.91 -4.52
N SER A 148 -11.93 -1.74 -5.39
CA SER A 148 -12.98 -2.69 -5.01
C SER A 148 -12.42 -4.06 -4.60
N GLU A 149 -11.37 -4.54 -5.29
CA GLU A 149 -10.74 -5.80 -4.95
C GLU A 149 -9.21 -5.71 -5.06
N LEU A 150 -8.51 -6.30 -4.09
CA LEU A 150 -7.07 -6.48 -4.08
C LEU A 150 -6.73 -7.97 -3.90
N HIS A 151 -6.22 -8.60 -4.95
CA HIS A 151 -5.84 -10.01 -4.92
C HIS A 151 -4.35 -10.18 -4.69
N LEU A 152 -3.99 -10.94 -3.68
CA LEU A 152 -2.61 -11.13 -3.22
C LEU A 152 -2.26 -12.62 -3.17
N LYS A 153 -1.25 -13.06 -3.93
CA LYS A 153 -0.73 -14.43 -3.82
C LYS A 153 0.09 -14.59 -2.55
N ALA A 154 -0.21 -15.63 -1.80
CA ALA A 154 0.44 -15.96 -0.54
C ALA A 154 0.81 -17.45 -0.46
N ASP A 155 1.78 -17.77 0.40
CA ASP A 155 2.14 -19.12 0.78
C ASP A 155 1.06 -19.76 1.68
N ASP A 156 0.52 -18.99 2.59
CA ASP A 156 -0.57 -19.35 3.50
C ASP A 156 -1.67 -18.27 3.47
N PRO A 157 -2.65 -18.37 2.55
CA PRO A 157 -3.70 -17.37 2.38
C PRO A 157 -4.57 -17.15 3.62
N GLU A 158 -4.93 -18.21 4.33
CA GLU A 158 -5.80 -18.13 5.49
C GLU A 158 -5.11 -17.41 6.66
N SER A 159 -3.84 -17.74 6.94
CA SER A 159 -3.06 -17.07 7.97
C SER A 159 -2.86 -15.58 7.67
N LYS A 160 -2.66 -15.21 6.38
CA LYS A 160 -2.55 -13.80 5.97
C LYS A 160 -3.86 -13.04 6.18
N ALA A 161 -4.98 -13.66 5.81
CA ALA A 161 -6.31 -13.09 6.00
C ALA A 161 -6.67 -12.95 7.49
N GLU A 162 -6.34 -13.97 8.29
CA GLU A 162 -6.56 -13.94 9.75
C GLU A 162 -5.80 -12.80 10.42
N ALA A 163 -4.51 -12.62 10.06
CA ALA A 163 -3.69 -11.53 10.60
C ALA A 163 -4.26 -10.14 10.28
N LEU A 164 -4.81 -9.97 9.06
CA LEU A 164 -5.45 -8.72 8.63
C LEU A 164 -6.75 -8.49 9.39
N ALA A 165 -7.63 -9.47 9.38
CA ALA A 165 -8.94 -9.40 10.01
C ALA A 165 -8.83 -9.20 11.54
N HIS A 166 -7.87 -9.83 12.20
CA HIS A 166 -7.67 -9.72 13.63
C HIS A 166 -7.33 -8.28 14.06
N VAL A 167 -6.38 -7.64 13.40
CA VAL A 167 -5.96 -6.26 13.75
C VAL A 167 -7.09 -5.26 13.48
N LEU A 168 -7.81 -5.44 12.36
CA LEU A 168 -8.84 -4.48 11.94
C LEU A 168 -10.24 -4.79 12.46
N ASP A 169 -10.46 -5.97 13.06
CA ASP A 169 -11.79 -6.47 13.44
C ASP A 169 -12.76 -6.52 12.27
N CYS A 170 -12.28 -7.05 11.15
CA CYS A 170 -13.03 -7.14 9.90
C CYS A 170 -13.67 -8.51 9.71
N GLU A 171 -14.76 -8.57 8.95
CA GLU A 171 -15.33 -9.83 8.53
C GLU A 171 -14.37 -10.60 7.62
N ARG A 172 -14.25 -11.90 7.88
CA ARG A 172 -13.41 -12.82 7.13
C ARG A 172 -14.18 -14.05 6.68
N LEU A 173 -14.08 -14.38 5.40
CA LEU A 173 -14.59 -15.64 4.84
C LEU A 173 -13.46 -16.43 4.18
N GLY A 174 -12.93 -17.43 4.88
CA GLY A 174 -11.75 -18.16 4.42
C GLY A 174 -10.54 -17.23 4.31
N SER A 175 -10.05 -17.03 3.09
CA SER A 175 -8.90 -16.15 2.78
C SER A 175 -9.30 -14.76 2.28
N ASP A 176 -10.59 -14.41 2.35
CA ASP A 176 -11.14 -13.12 1.95
C ASP A 176 -11.41 -12.26 3.20
N VAL A 177 -11.06 -10.96 3.14
CA VAL A 177 -11.28 -9.99 4.21
C VAL A 177 -11.94 -8.75 3.61
N GLU A 178 -13.06 -8.33 4.18
CA GLU A 178 -13.77 -7.11 3.77
C GLU A 178 -13.29 -5.92 4.61
N ILE A 179 -12.76 -4.89 3.95
CA ILE A 179 -12.29 -3.64 4.58
C ILE A 179 -13.09 -2.47 4.00
N GLY A 180 -14.14 -2.04 4.70
CA GLY A 180 -15.08 -1.07 4.15
C GLY A 180 -15.70 -1.58 2.84
N GLU A 181 -15.44 -0.90 1.74
CA GLU A 181 -15.94 -1.27 0.39
C GLU A 181 -14.92 -2.11 -0.41
N THR A 182 -13.76 -2.45 0.17
CA THR A 182 -12.68 -3.18 -0.52
C THR A 182 -12.61 -4.63 -0.05
N LEU A 183 -12.61 -5.57 -1.00
CA LEU A 183 -12.33 -6.98 -0.73
C LEU A 183 -10.83 -7.25 -0.92
N VAL A 184 -10.14 -7.63 0.15
CA VAL A 184 -8.77 -8.16 0.09
C VAL A 184 -8.83 -9.67 0.06
N ARG A 185 -8.38 -10.27 -1.05
CA ARG A 185 -8.37 -11.72 -1.27
C ARG A 185 -6.96 -12.26 -1.31
N PHE A 186 -6.64 -13.16 -0.40
CA PHE A 186 -5.39 -13.92 -0.48
C PHE A 186 -5.62 -15.22 -1.25
N VAL A 187 -4.79 -15.46 -2.27
CA VAL A 187 -4.87 -16.65 -3.12
C VAL A 187 -3.60 -17.49 -3.01
N PRO A 188 -3.67 -18.83 -3.16
CA PRO A 188 -2.51 -19.71 -3.01
C PRO A 188 -1.48 -19.53 -4.14
N GLY A 189 -0.28 -20.05 -3.91
CA GLY A 189 0.81 -20.08 -4.90
C GLY A 189 1.70 -18.85 -4.85
N GLY A 190 1.67 -18.11 -3.76
CA GLY A 190 2.57 -17.00 -3.51
C GLY A 190 3.87 -17.40 -2.81
N PRO A 191 4.79 -16.44 -2.67
CA PRO A 191 6.05 -16.63 -1.96
C PRO A 191 5.87 -16.61 -0.44
N GLN A 192 6.83 -17.17 0.29
CA GLN A 192 6.94 -16.95 1.72
C GLN A 192 7.11 -15.48 2.07
N GLY A 193 6.56 -15.09 3.21
CA GLY A 193 6.64 -13.74 3.75
C GLY A 193 5.71 -12.77 3.04
N ARG A 194 6.25 -11.73 2.41
CA ARG A 194 5.45 -10.68 1.76
C ARG A 194 4.58 -11.23 0.64
N PRO A 195 3.26 -10.99 0.68
CA PRO A 195 2.36 -11.38 -0.39
C PRO A 195 2.73 -10.70 -1.71
N GLN A 196 2.51 -11.42 -2.82
CA GLN A 196 2.74 -10.91 -4.16
C GLN A 196 1.45 -10.33 -4.73
N LEU A 197 1.53 -9.13 -5.30
CA LEU A 197 0.41 -8.56 -6.05
C LEU A 197 0.02 -9.49 -7.21
N HIS A 198 -1.26 -9.81 -7.31
CA HIS A 198 -1.82 -10.66 -8.37
C HIS A 198 -2.78 -9.92 -9.29
N ALA A 199 -3.77 -9.24 -8.73
CA ALA A 199 -4.73 -8.43 -9.47
C ALA A 199 -5.29 -7.30 -8.61
N GLU A 200 -5.75 -6.26 -9.27
CA GLU A 200 -6.50 -5.14 -8.68
C GLU A 200 -7.72 -4.84 -9.54
N LEU A 201 -8.86 -4.55 -8.90
CA LEU A 201 -10.07 -4.07 -9.56
C LEU A 201 -10.47 -2.73 -8.93
N PHE A 202 -10.87 -1.81 -9.81
CA PHE A 202 -11.29 -0.45 -9.43
C PHE A 202 -12.71 -0.20 -9.92
N VAL A 203 -13.50 0.53 -9.16
CA VAL A 203 -14.89 0.91 -9.47
C VAL A 203 -15.11 2.40 -9.26
#